data_d701d19ec88fa71378ec2e2aaaa9d142
#
_entry.id   d701d19ec88fa71378ec2e2aaaa9d142
#
_cell.length_a   1.000
_cell.length_b   1.000
_cell.length_c   1.000
_cell.angle_alpha   90.00
_cell.angle_beta   90.00
_cell.angle_gamma   90.00
#
_symmetry.space_group_name_H-M   'P 1'
#
loop_
_entity.id
_entity.type
_entity.pdbx_description
1 polymer ?
#
loop_
_entity_poly.entity_id
_entity_poly.type
_entity_poly.pdbx_seq_one_letter_code
_entity_poly.pdbx_strand_id
1 'polypeptide(L)'
;FTASNSKVARKAKEDFVNSYSQSEPESADVIIPIGGDGILLKSLHDFNSLNKPFFGINYGSVGFLMNSANKNNLEDTINNSKSTELKPLKMIAKDDNNNSYESIAYNEVSLMRQSHQASKFEIEINDITRMNELICDGVLVSTSAGSTAYNLSAHGSILPLDSRLLALTPISAFRPRRWRGALLSESNIIKINVLNFKERQVSCTADNLSLIHISEPTR
;
A
#
# COMPACT_ATOMS: atom_id res chain seq x y z
N PHE A 1 9.21 8.52 18.50
CA PHE A 1 9.05 7.07 18.42
C PHE A 1 7.59 6.66 18.43
N THR A 2 7.19 5.77 17.52
CA THR A 2 5.89 5.08 17.52
C THR A 2 6.14 3.57 17.65
N ALA A 3 5.16 2.77 18.09
CA ALA A 3 5.34 1.33 18.23
C ALA A 3 4.07 0.56 17.89
N SER A 4 4.24 -0.64 17.36
CA SER A 4 3.15 -1.59 17.19
C SER A 4 2.61 -2.06 18.56
N ASN A 5 1.43 -2.69 18.56
CA ASN A 5 0.79 -3.16 19.78
C ASN A 5 1.47 -4.37 20.45
N SER A 6 2.53 -4.93 19.86
CA SER A 6 3.24 -6.06 20.43
C SER A 6 3.99 -5.65 21.72
N LYS A 7 4.05 -6.57 22.70
CA LYS A 7 4.77 -6.33 23.96
C LYS A 7 6.25 -6.01 23.72
N VAL A 8 6.85 -6.66 22.73
CA VAL A 8 8.28 -6.48 22.39
C VAL A 8 8.54 -5.08 21.83
N ALA A 9 7.70 -4.61 20.89
CA ALA A 9 7.86 -3.28 20.30
C ALA A 9 7.59 -2.16 21.33
N ARG A 10 6.60 -2.32 22.22
CA ARG A 10 6.33 -1.34 23.28
C ARG A 10 7.50 -1.22 24.26
N LYS A 11 8.05 -2.35 24.71
CA LYS A 11 9.23 -2.35 25.56
C LYS A 11 10.44 -1.72 24.87
N ALA A 12 10.65 -2.04 23.60
CA ALA A 12 11.70 -1.41 22.81
C ALA A 12 11.50 0.11 22.71
N LYS A 13 10.26 0.59 22.48
CA LYS A 13 9.96 2.03 22.48
C LYS A 13 10.36 2.68 23.82
N GLU A 14 9.98 2.08 24.96
CA GLU A 14 10.37 2.59 26.28
C GLU A 14 11.89 2.70 26.42
N ASP A 15 12.63 1.65 26.02
CA ASP A 15 14.08 1.62 26.05
C ASP A 15 14.70 2.73 25.17
N PHE A 16 14.16 3.00 23.97
CA PHE A 16 14.62 4.07 23.09
C PHE A 16 14.27 5.45 23.62
N VAL A 17 13.07 5.66 24.12
CA VAL A 17 12.66 6.95 24.73
C VAL A 17 13.53 7.29 25.94
N ASN A 18 13.90 6.32 26.77
CA ASN A 18 14.81 6.54 27.90
C ASN A 18 16.22 6.94 27.45
N SER A 19 16.67 6.51 26.26
CA SER A 19 18.01 6.79 25.76
C SER A 19 18.08 8.07 24.91
N TYR A 20 17.02 8.39 24.15
CA TYR A 20 17.04 9.43 23.11
C TYR A 20 15.96 10.51 23.30
N SER A 21 15.14 10.42 24.32
CA SER A 21 13.98 11.30 24.56
C SER A 21 12.85 11.08 23.54
N GLN A 22 11.73 11.72 23.77
CA GLN A 22 10.56 11.74 22.89
C GLN A 22 10.19 13.17 22.55
N SER A 23 9.97 13.43 21.28
CA SER A 23 9.47 14.72 20.78
C SER A 23 8.07 14.55 20.20
N GLU A 24 7.32 15.63 20.11
CA GLU A 24 6.09 15.66 19.32
C GLU A 24 6.45 15.51 17.83
N PRO A 25 5.57 14.89 17.03
CA PRO A 25 5.86 14.58 15.62
C PRO A 25 6.27 15.82 14.80
N GLU A 26 5.64 16.97 15.07
CA GLU A 26 5.88 18.25 14.38
C GLU A 26 7.30 18.77 14.62
N SER A 27 7.83 18.56 15.80
CA SER A 27 9.17 19.03 16.23
C SER A 27 10.26 17.96 16.05
N ALA A 28 9.90 16.72 15.71
CA ALA A 28 10.87 15.65 15.51
C ALA A 28 11.68 15.85 14.22
N ASP A 29 12.96 15.50 14.24
CA ASP A 29 13.80 15.46 13.04
C ASP A 29 13.52 14.22 12.18
N VAL A 30 13.16 13.10 12.84
CA VAL A 30 12.86 11.81 12.21
C VAL A 30 11.76 11.09 12.97
N ILE A 31 10.85 10.45 12.27
CA ILE A 31 9.82 9.59 12.85
C ILE A 31 10.32 8.15 12.84
N ILE A 32 10.30 7.50 14.01
CA ILE A 32 10.87 6.16 14.18
C ILE A 32 9.76 5.17 14.59
N PRO A 33 9.16 4.46 13.60
CA PRO A 33 8.27 3.35 13.85
C PRO A 33 9.03 2.10 14.30
N ILE A 34 8.56 1.47 15.38
CA ILE A 34 9.16 0.27 16.00
C ILE A 34 8.17 -0.89 15.88
N GLY A 35 8.54 -1.91 15.07
CA GLY A 35 7.68 -3.07 14.83
C GLY A 35 7.96 -3.72 13.48
N GLY A 36 6.94 -4.03 12.69
CA GLY A 36 7.05 -4.51 11.30
C GLY A 36 6.52 -3.46 10.32
N ASP A 37 6.41 -3.83 9.02
CA ASP A 37 5.97 -2.91 7.96
C ASP A 37 4.60 -2.25 8.24
N GLY A 38 3.70 -2.94 8.95
CA GLY A 38 2.38 -2.38 9.27
C GLY A 38 2.39 -1.14 10.14
N ILE A 39 3.33 -1.00 11.12
CA ILE A 39 3.45 0.23 11.91
C ILE A 39 4.14 1.33 11.10
N LEU A 40 5.06 0.98 10.21
CA LEU A 40 5.65 1.94 9.28
C LEU A 40 4.57 2.51 8.36
N LEU A 41 3.77 1.65 7.73
CA LEU A 41 2.67 2.05 6.85
C LEU A 41 1.67 2.97 7.58
N LYS A 42 1.26 2.57 8.79
CA LYS A 42 0.39 3.40 9.63
C LYS A 42 1.01 4.77 9.91
N SER A 43 2.30 4.81 10.28
CA SER A 43 2.99 6.07 10.58
C SER A 43 3.13 6.95 9.33
N LEU A 44 3.37 6.37 8.15
CA LEU A 44 3.39 7.09 6.89
C LEU A 44 2.04 7.78 6.61
N HIS A 45 0.90 7.11 6.88
CA HIS A 45 -0.42 7.71 6.76
C HIS A 45 -0.69 8.78 7.82
N ASP A 46 -0.44 8.47 9.09
CA ASP A 46 -0.73 9.36 10.22
C ASP A 46 0.06 10.69 10.13
N PHE A 47 1.29 10.64 9.61
CA PHE A 47 2.22 11.78 9.58
C PHE A 47 2.60 12.25 8.17
N ASN A 48 1.85 11.85 7.16
CA ASN A 48 2.12 12.22 5.76
C ASN A 48 2.24 13.75 5.56
N SER A 49 1.41 14.53 6.23
CA SER A 49 1.39 16.00 6.11
C SER A 49 2.63 16.69 6.67
N LEU A 50 3.41 16.02 7.52
CA LEU A 50 4.57 16.61 8.18
C LEU A 50 5.82 16.63 7.29
N ASN A 51 5.84 15.88 6.20
CA ASN A 51 6.98 15.76 5.28
C ASN A 51 8.32 15.47 6.01
N LYS A 52 8.27 14.58 7.01
CA LYS A 52 9.42 14.17 7.81
C LYS A 52 10.00 12.85 7.30
N PRO A 53 11.32 12.61 7.46
CA PRO A 53 11.89 11.30 7.19
C PRO A 53 11.41 10.26 8.21
N PHE A 54 11.34 9.01 7.76
CA PHE A 54 10.98 7.85 8.57
C PHE A 54 12.16 6.87 8.64
N PHE A 55 12.43 6.33 9.82
CA PHE A 55 13.41 5.27 10.03
C PHE A 55 12.78 4.11 10.80
N GLY A 56 12.24 3.14 10.10
CA GLY A 56 11.59 1.97 10.71
C GLY A 56 12.59 1.01 11.34
N ILE A 57 12.35 0.58 12.59
CA ILE A 57 13.18 -0.40 13.30
C ILE A 57 12.40 -1.71 13.45
N ASN A 58 12.97 -2.82 12.96
CA ASN A 58 12.33 -4.11 12.95
C ASN A 58 12.29 -4.76 14.34
N TYR A 59 11.09 -4.89 14.88
CA TYR A 59 10.74 -5.69 16.04
C TYR A 59 9.55 -6.62 15.75
N GLY A 60 9.30 -6.87 14.46
CA GLY A 60 8.34 -7.85 13.95
C GLY A 60 9.02 -9.13 13.51
N SER A 61 8.24 -10.08 13.01
CA SER A 61 8.75 -11.36 12.48
C SER A 61 9.35 -11.19 11.09
N VAL A 62 8.77 -10.34 10.25
CA VAL A 62 9.23 -10.01 8.89
C VAL A 62 9.00 -8.51 8.66
N GLY A 63 9.96 -7.85 8.01
CA GLY A 63 9.85 -6.45 7.61
C GLY A 63 10.74 -6.21 6.40
N PHE A 64 10.15 -5.89 5.27
CA PHE A 64 10.88 -5.60 4.02
C PHE A 64 11.36 -4.16 3.96
N LEU A 65 10.66 -3.26 4.67
CA LEU A 65 10.94 -1.82 4.69
C LEU A 65 11.60 -1.36 6.00
N MET A 66 11.85 -2.29 6.92
CA MET A 66 12.36 -2.00 8.25
C MET A 66 13.87 -2.30 8.35
N ASN A 67 14.55 -1.53 9.20
CA ASN A 67 15.98 -1.69 9.46
C ASN A 67 16.23 -2.57 10.68
N SER A 68 17.44 -3.15 10.77
CA SER A 68 17.88 -3.86 11.97
C SER A 68 18.02 -2.89 13.14
N ALA A 69 17.53 -3.29 14.32
CA ALA A 69 17.64 -2.48 15.52
C ALA A 69 19.08 -2.43 16.03
N ASN A 70 19.64 -1.23 16.20
CA ASN A 70 20.88 -1.02 16.94
C ASN A 70 20.64 0.04 18.02
N LYS A 71 20.53 -0.41 19.27
CA LYS A 71 20.25 0.48 20.42
C LYS A 71 21.42 1.39 20.79
N ASN A 72 22.64 0.98 20.45
CA ASN A 72 23.86 1.65 20.97
C ASN A 72 24.35 2.77 20.09
N ASN A 73 23.82 2.89 18.86
CA ASN A 73 24.30 3.86 17.87
C ASN A 73 23.21 4.26 16.87
N LEU A 74 22.04 4.65 17.37
CA LEU A 74 20.88 4.95 16.51
C LEU A 74 21.12 6.19 15.62
N GLU A 75 21.67 7.26 16.19
CA GLU A 75 21.93 8.50 15.46
C GLU A 75 22.92 8.28 14.32
N ASP A 76 24.06 7.60 14.60
CA ASP A 76 25.02 7.29 13.55
C ASP A 76 24.44 6.34 12.49
N THR A 77 23.58 5.41 12.91
CA THR A 77 22.92 4.49 11.97
C THR A 77 21.99 5.27 11.05
N ILE A 78 21.21 6.20 11.57
CA ILE A 78 20.31 7.06 10.77
C ILE A 78 21.14 7.96 9.84
N ASN A 79 22.18 8.64 10.37
CA ASN A 79 23.00 9.57 9.61
C ASN A 79 23.77 8.90 8.45
N ASN A 80 24.14 7.63 8.62
CA ASN A 80 24.82 6.84 7.58
C ASN A 80 23.85 6.06 6.67
N SER A 81 22.54 6.17 6.87
CA SER A 81 21.55 5.47 6.07
C SER A 81 21.31 6.17 4.73
N LYS A 82 21.07 5.37 3.68
CA LYS A 82 20.62 5.88 2.39
C LYS A 82 19.12 6.15 2.45
N SER A 83 18.71 7.36 2.18
CA SER A 83 17.28 7.70 2.06
C SER A 83 16.70 7.22 0.73
N THR A 84 15.45 6.78 0.76
CA THR A 84 14.66 6.43 -0.43
C THR A 84 13.31 7.15 -0.35
N GLU A 85 12.91 7.80 -1.44
CA GLU A 85 11.62 8.47 -1.53
C GLU A 85 10.52 7.43 -1.82
N LEU A 86 9.50 7.37 -0.98
CA LEU A 86 8.30 6.57 -1.21
C LEU A 86 7.21 7.47 -1.78
N LYS A 87 6.76 7.17 -2.98
CA LYS A 87 5.67 7.89 -3.66
C LYS A 87 4.38 7.09 -3.55
N PRO A 88 3.37 7.58 -2.82
CA PRO A 88 2.09 6.89 -2.74
C PRO A 88 1.32 6.99 -4.07
N LEU A 89 0.46 6.00 -4.32
CA LEU A 89 -0.58 6.10 -5.33
C LEU A 89 -1.67 7.06 -4.85
N LYS A 90 -2.13 7.94 -5.73
CA LYS A 90 -3.39 8.65 -5.54
C LYS A 90 -4.52 7.81 -6.15
N MET A 91 -5.47 7.41 -5.32
CA MET A 91 -6.70 6.74 -5.75
C MET A 91 -7.83 7.76 -5.87
N ILE A 92 -8.58 7.70 -6.97
CA ILE A 92 -9.85 8.38 -7.14
C ILE A 92 -10.86 7.30 -7.52
N ALA A 93 -11.79 6.98 -6.63
CA ALA A 93 -12.84 6.01 -6.88
C ALA A 93 -14.20 6.71 -7.03
N LYS A 94 -15.03 6.18 -7.92
CA LYS A 94 -16.42 6.63 -8.09
C LYS A 94 -17.35 5.46 -7.85
N ASP A 95 -18.39 5.67 -7.04
CA ASP A 95 -19.44 4.70 -6.83
C ASP A 95 -20.51 4.78 -7.95
N ASP A 96 -21.52 3.92 -7.88
CA ASP A 96 -22.65 3.87 -8.83
C ASP A 96 -23.55 5.11 -8.78
N ASN A 97 -23.50 5.89 -7.70
CA ASN A 97 -24.19 7.17 -7.55
C ASN A 97 -23.34 8.37 -8.03
N ASN A 98 -22.17 8.12 -8.65
CA ASN A 98 -21.18 9.13 -9.05
C ASN A 98 -20.58 9.94 -7.89
N ASN A 99 -20.67 9.48 -6.65
CA ASN A 99 -19.90 10.06 -5.57
C ASN A 99 -18.43 9.76 -5.77
N SER A 100 -17.58 10.77 -5.56
CA SER A 100 -16.13 10.65 -5.73
C SER A 100 -15.43 10.56 -4.38
N TYR A 101 -14.52 9.62 -4.24
CA TYR A 101 -13.72 9.38 -3.05
C TYR A 101 -12.26 9.43 -3.41
N GLU A 102 -11.47 10.15 -2.62
CA GLU A 102 -10.01 10.23 -2.80
C GLU A 102 -9.29 9.61 -1.60
N SER A 103 -8.22 8.90 -1.89
CA SER A 103 -7.32 8.33 -0.88
C SER A 103 -5.91 8.17 -1.45
N ILE A 104 -4.94 7.91 -0.57
CA ILE A 104 -3.57 7.56 -0.97
C ILE A 104 -3.25 6.15 -0.50
N ALA A 105 -2.37 5.48 -1.23
CA ALA A 105 -1.86 4.17 -0.85
C ALA A 105 -0.34 4.12 -1.02
N TYR A 106 0.37 3.75 0.03
CA TYR A 106 1.81 3.50 -0.01
C TYR A 106 2.13 2.10 -0.53
N ASN A 107 1.27 1.12 -0.25
CA ASN A 107 1.41 -0.23 -0.79
C ASN A 107 0.62 -0.42 -2.07
N GLU A 108 -0.71 -0.50 -1.99
CA GLU A 108 -1.54 -0.81 -3.15
C GLU A 108 -2.95 -0.25 -3.05
N VAL A 109 -3.54 -0.04 -4.21
CA VAL A 109 -4.99 0.08 -4.40
C VAL A 109 -5.50 -1.24 -4.95
N SER A 110 -6.50 -1.84 -4.31
CA SER A 110 -7.08 -3.11 -4.75
C SER A 110 -8.59 -3.03 -4.93
N LEU A 111 -9.08 -3.72 -5.95
CA LEU A 111 -10.50 -3.93 -6.21
C LEU A 111 -10.81 -5.42 -6.02
N MET A 112 -11.84 -5.73 -5.21
CA MET A 112 -12.21 -7.10 -4.87
C MET A 112 -13.70 -7.31 -5.06
N ARG A 113 -14.06 -8.47 -5.64
CA ARG A 113 -15.46 -8.89 -5.71
C ARG A 113 -16.07 -9.06 -4.32
N GLN A 114 -17.33 -8.71 -4.18
CA GLN A 114 -18.10 -8.89 -2.95
C GLN A 114 -19.16 -10.01 -3.05
N SER A 115 -19.33 -10.60 -4.22
CA SER A 115 -20.27 -11.66 -4.47
C SER A 115 -19.56 -12.97 -4.87
N HIS A 116 -20.33 -14.05 -4.98
CA HIS A 116 -19.82 -15.35 -5.48
C HIS A 116 -19.42 -15.31 -6.96
N GLN A 117 -19.94 -14.35 -7.72
CA GLN A 117 -19.60 -14.20 -9.13
C GLN A 117 -18.23 -13.51 -9.26
N ALA A 118 -17.43 -13.97 -10.23
CA ALA A 118 -16.18 -13.32 -10.57
C ALA A 118 -16.43 -11.87 -11.02
N SER A 119 -15.59 -10.93 -10.62
CA SER A 119 -15.63 -9.56 -11.12
C SER A 119 -15.22 -9.48 -12.59
N LYS A 120 -15.61 -8.41 -13.25
CA LYS A 120 -15.25 -8.09 -14.62
C LYS A 120 -14.74 -6.66 -14.65
N PHE A 121 -13.54 -6.48 -15.20
CA PHE A 121 -12.90 -5.18 -15.30
C PHE A 121 -12.48 -4.87 -16.73
N GLU A 122 -12.66 -3.63 -17.14
CA GLU A 122 -11.94 -3.05 -18.28
C GLU A 122 -10.77 -2.24 -17.72
N ILE A 123 -9.62 -2.32 -18.38
CA ILE A 123 -8.40 -1.61 -17.96
C ILE A 123 -7.94 -0.67 -19.07
N GLU A 124 -7.86 0.60 -18.70
CA GLU A 124 -7.30 1.67 -19.54
C GLU A 124 -5.98 2.16 -18.93
N ILE A 125 -5.01 2.48 -19.78
CA ILE A 125 -3.74 3.09 -19.40
C ILE A 125 -3.56 4.33 -20.27
N ASN A 126 -3.50 5.51 -19.62
CA ASN A 126 -3.42 6.80 -20.29
C ASN A 126 -4.51 6.97 -21.37
N ASP A 127 -5.77 6.73 -20.96
CA ASP A 127 -6.99 6.81 -21.78
C ASP A 127 -7.04 5.85 -22.99
N ILE A 128 -6.16 4.85 -23.02
CA ILE A 128 -6.16 3.81 -24.05
C ILE A 128 -6.58 2.49 -23.39
N THR A 129 -7.67 1.89 -23.88
CA THR A 129 -8.10 0.56 -23.43
C THR A 129 -7.06 -0.48 -23.82
N ARG A 130 -6.47 -1.12 -22.81
CA ARG A 130 -5.46 -2.17 -22.95
C ARG A 130 -6.03 -3.56 -22.74
N MET A 131 -7.14 -3.65 -22.01
CA MET A 131 -7.85 -4.90 -21.77
C MET A 131 -9.36 -4.61 -21.71
N ASN A 132 -10.11 -5.13 -22.65
CA ASN A 132 -11.55 -4.92 -22.74
C ASN A 132 -12.31 -5.68 -21.64
N GLU A 133 -11.86 -6.85 -21.24
CA GLU A 133 -12.47 -7.63 -20.17
C GLU A 133 -11.43 -8.50 -19.45
N LEU A 134 -11.23 -8.24 -18.17
CA LEU A 134 -10.53 -9.11 -17.23
C LEU A 134 -11.56 -9.75 -16.28
N ILE A 135 -11.66 -11.10 -16.30
CA ILE A 135 -12.51 -11.85 -15.37
C ILE A 135 -11.64 -12.47 -14.28
N CYS A 136 -11.85 -12.06 -13.02
CA CYS A 136 -11.01 -12.45 -11.89
C CYS A 136 -11.75 -12.25 -10.56
N ASP A 137 -11.12 -12.60 -9.45
CA ASP A 137 -11.62 -12.27 -8.11
C ASP A 137 -11.36 -10.81 -7.74
N GLY A 138 -10.33 -10.22 -8.31
CA GLY A 138 -9.94 -8.84 -8.08
C GLY A 138 -8.73 -8.43 -8.90
N VAL A 139 -8.35 -7.18 -8.79
CA VAL A 139 -7.16 -6.60 -9.40
C VAL A 139 -6.56 -5.57 -8.46
N LEU A 140 -5.25 -5.47 -8.43
CA LEU A 140 -4.56 -4.46 -7.64
C LEU A 140 -3.49 -3.72 -8.46
N VAL A 141 -3.22 -2.50 -8.04
CA VAL A 141 -2.10 -1.68 -8.51
C VAL A 141 -1.21 -1.42 -7.31
N SER A 142 0.02 -1.90 -7.37
CA SER A 142 0.99 -1.79 -6.29
C SER A 142 2.14 -0.86 -6.65
N THR A 143 2.61 -0.12 -5.67
CA THR A 143 3.88 0.61 -5.71
C THR A 143 5.06 -0.36 -5.59
N SER A 144 6.28 0.15 -5.74
CA SER A 144 7.49 -0.63 -5.45
C SER A 144 7.55 -1.06 -3.98
N ALA A 145 7.16 -0.19 -3.05
CA ALA A 145 7.12 -0.50 -1.61
C ALA A 145 6.09 -1.61 -1.30
N GLY A 146 4.91 -1.55 -1.90
CA GLY A 146 3.85 -2.53 -1.74
C GLY A 146 4.07 -3.84 -2.50
N SER A 147 5.09 -3.91 -3.36
CA SER A 147 5.31 -5.10 -4.20
C SER A 147 5.56 -6.37 -3.39
N THR A 148 6.03 -6.25 -2.16
CA THR A 148 6.24 -7.34 -1.20
C THR A 148 5.06 -7.58 -0.25
N ALA A 149 3.99 -6.77 -0.34
CA ALA A 149 2.77 -6.88 0.45
C ALA A 149 1.71 -7.77 -0.25
N TYR A 150 0.48 -7.28 -0.43
CA TYR A 150 -0.59 -8.07 -1.05
C TYR A 150 -0.28 -8.45 -2.49
N ASN A 151 0.45 -7.61 -3.22
CA ASN A 151 0.93 -7.93 -4.57
C ASN A 151 1.71 -9.24 -4.62
N LEU A 152 2.60 -9.51 -3.65
CA LEU A 152 3.35 -10.77 -3.57
C LEU A 152 2.42 -11.96 -3.34
N SER A 153 1.43 -11.81 -2.45
CA SER A 153 0.43 -12.85 -2.19
C SER A 153 -0.44 -13.15 -3.42
N ALA A 154 -0.67 -12.14 -4.26
CA ALA A 154 -1.36 -12.28 -5.55
C ALA A 154 -0.44 -12.78 -6.68
N HIS A 155 0.78 -13.19 -6.37
CA HIS A 155 1.81 -13.63 -7.31
C HIS A 155 2.28 -12.56 -8.30
N GLY A 156 2.17 -11.28 -7.92
CA GLY A 156 2.75 -10.16 -8.64
C GLY A 156 4.28 -10.10 -8.50
N SER A 157 4.91 -9.35 -9.38
CA SER A 157 6.37 -9.19 -9.38
C SER A 157 6.84 -8.35 -8.20
N ILE A 158 7.94 -8.74 -7.56
CA ILE A 158 8.65 -7.91 -6.61
C ILE A 158 9.41 -6.84 -7.39
N LEU A 159 9.28 -5.60 -6.96
CA LEU A 159 9.94 -4.44 -7.57
C LEU A 159 11.04 -3.90 -6.66
N PRO A 160 12.21 -3.52 -7.20
CA PRO A 160 13.19 -2.76 -6.43
C PRO A 160 12.56 -1.48 -5.85
N LEU A 161 12.88 -1.15 -4.61
CA LEU A 161 12.25 -0.03 -3.89
C LEU A 161 12.45 1.33 -4.60
N ASP A 162 13.58 1.49 -5.28
CA ASP A 162 13.94 2.68 -6.04
C ASP A 162 13.50 2.62 -7.51
N SER A 163 12.77 1.59 -7.93
CA SER A 163 12.25 1.51 -9.29
C SER A 163 11.08 2.47 -9.47
N ARG A 164 10.99 3.04 -10.68
CA ARG A 164 9.88 3.91 -11.07
C ARG A 164 8.78 3.10 -11.76
N LEU A 165 8.36 2.01 -11.12
CA LEU A 165 7.41 1.07 -11.68
C LEU A 165 6.23 0.86 -10.73
N LEU A 166 5.10 0.52 -11.34
CA LEU A 166 3.90 0.01 -10.69
C LEU A 166 3.66 -1.43 -11.16
N ALA A 167 3.17 -2.28 -10.27
CA ALA A 167 2.70 -3.60 -10.63
C ALA A 167 1.17 -3.61 -10.72
N LEU A 168 0.63 -3.90 -11.90
CA LEU A 168 -0.79 -4.18 -12.11
C LEU A 168 -0.97 -5.70 -12.07
N THR A 169 -1.61 -6.21 -11.03
CA THR A 169 -1.65 -7.65 -10.75
C THR A 169 -3.10 -8.13 -10.59
N PRO A 170 -3.55 -9.14 -11.35
CA PRO A 170 -4.86 -9.75 -11.15
C PRO A 170 -4.84 -10.71 -9.97
N ILE A 171 -5.97 -10.85 -9.30
CA ILE A 171 -6.18 -11.83 -8.23
C ILE A 171 -7.04 -12.94 -8.80
N SER A 172 -6.50 -14.15 -8.86
CA SER A 172 -7.18 -15.35 -9.38
C SER A 172 -7.77 -15.15 -10.79
N ALA A 173 -6.97 -14.70 -11.77
CA ALA A 173 -7.43 -14.43 -13.12
C ALA A 173 -8.03 -15.69 -13.78
N PHE A 174 -9.30 -15.61 -14.20
CA PHE A 174 -9.99 -16.65 -14.96
C PHE A 174 -9.87 -16.43 -16.47
N ARG A 175 -10.02 -15.20 -16.93
CA ARG A 175 -9.80 -14.77 -18.34
C ARG A 175 -9.22 -13.38 -18.39
N PRO A 176 -8.17 -13.12 -19.20
CA PRO A 176 -7.40 -14.10 -19.97
C PRO A 176 -6.68 -15.11 -19.06
N ARG A 177 -6.68 -16.37 -19.45
CA ARG A 177 -6.01 -17.41 -18.66
C ARG A 177 -4.51 -17.15 -18.58
N ARG A 178 -3.93 -17.34 -17.38
CA ARG A 178 -2.50 -17.19 -17.10
C ARG A 178 -1.96 -15.77 -17.29
N TRP A 179 -2.83 -14.77 -17.46
CA TRP A 179 -2.36 -13.38 -17.39
C TRP A 179 -1.92 -13.08 -15.97
N ARG A 180 -0.67 -12.67 -15.83
CA ARG A 180 -0.05 -12.44 -14.53
C ARG A 180 0.06 -10.96 -14.16
N GLY A 181 -0.48 -10.09 -15.00
CA GLY A 181 -0.39 -8.64 -14.82
C GLY A 181 0.63 -8.00 -15.74
N ALA A 182 0.95 -6.76 -15.44
CA ALA A 182 1.87 -5.94 -16.19
C ALA A 182 2.68 -5.05 -15.27
N LEU A 183 3.90 -4.71 -15.68
CA LEU A 183 4.69 -3.65 -15.07
C LEU A 183 4.50 -2.37 -15.87
N LEU A 184 4.24 -1.28 -15.18
CA LEU A 184 3.90 0.01 -15.77
C LEU A 184 4.82 1.09 -15.19
N SER A 185 5.01 2.18 -15.93
CA SER A 185 5.72 3.35 -15.37
C SER A 185 4.90 4.00 -14.25
N GLU A 186 5.56 4.51 -13.21
CA GLU A 186 4.91 5.28 -12.14
C GLU A 186 4.19 6.54 -12.65
N SER A 187 4.50 7.00 -13.86
CA SER A 187 3.85 8.15 -14.49
C SER A 187 2.53 7.80 -15.19
N ASN A 188 2.16 6.52 -15.27
CA ASN A 188 0.93 6.13 -15.95
C ASN A 188 -0.30 6.42 -15.07
N ILE A 189 -1.38 6.84 -15.75
CA ILE A 189 -2.72 6.88 -15.18
C ILE A 189 -3.39 5.55 -15.53
N ILE A 190 -3.79 4.81 -14.50
CA ILE A 190 -4.45 3.52 -14.63
C ILE A 190 -5.90 3.71 -14.24
N LYS A 191 -6.81 3.45 -15.18
CA LYS A 191 -8.25 3.49 -14.95
C LYS A 191 -8.81 2.07 -15.05
N ILE A 192 -9.59 1.68 -14.05
CA ILE A 192 -10.20 0.36 -13.96
C ILE A 192 -11.71 0.57 -13.88
N ASN A 193 -12.41 0.18 -14.94
CA ASN A 193 -13.86 0.26 -15.02
C ASN A 193 -14.47 -1.07 -14.59
N VAL A 194 -15.40 -1.05 -13.64
CA VAL A 194 -16.13 -2.24 -13.19
C VAL A 194 -17.26 -2.50 -14.17
N LEU A 195 -17.21 -3.64 -14.88
CA LEU A 195 -18.23 -4.04 -15.81
C LEU A 195 -19.36 -4.81 -15.08
N ASN A 196 -20.62 -4.58 -15.47
CA ASN A 196 -21.80 -5.24 -14.89
C ASN A 196 -21.88 -5.05 -13.34
N PHE A 197 -21.54 -3.88 -12.84
CA PHE A 197 -21.40 -3.58 -11.41
C PHE A 197 -22.66 -3.87 -10.58
N LYS A 198 -23.87 -3.76 -11.17
CA LYS A 198 -25.14 -4.08 -10.50
C LYS A 198 -25.25 -5.54 -10.09
N GLU A 199 -24.68 -6.43 -10.89
CA GLU A 199 -24.71 -7.88 -10.66
C GLU A 199 -23.43 -8.39 -10.00
N ARG A 200 -22.31 -7.66 -10.20
CA ARG A 200 -20.94 -8.03 -9.79
C ARG A 200 -20.34 -6.95 -8.93
N GLN A 201 -20.84 -6.87 -7.72
CA GLN A 201 -20.41 -5.87 -6.74
C GLN A 201 -18.93 -5.98 -6.44
N VAL A 202 -18.28 -4.82 -6.35
CA VAL A 202 -16.85 -4.68 -6.12
C VAL A 202 -16.61 -3.63 -5.03
N SER A 203 -15.66 -3.89 -4.15
CA SER A 203 -15.10 -2.91 -3.24
C SER A 203 -13.72 -2.47 -3.71
N CYS A 204 -13.37 -1.22 -3.43
CA CYS A 204 -12.05 -0.65 -3.66
C CYS A 204 -11.42 -0.26 -2.33
N THR A 205 -10.14 -0.58 -2.14
CA THR A 205 -9.39 -0.22 -0.93
C THR A 205 -8.05 0.39 -1.28
N ALA A 206 -7.60 1.35 -0.45
CA ALA A 206 -6.27 1.90 -0.46
C ALA A 206 -5.57 1.49 0.85
N ASP A 207 -4.48 0.71 0.75
CA ASP A 207 -3.72 0.17 1.90
C ASP A 207 -4.59 -0.52 2.97
N ASN A 208 -5.74 -1.04 2.57
CA ASN A 208 -6.74 -1.63 3.48
C ASN A 208 -7.22 -0.67 4.61
N LEU A 209 -7.00 0.63 4.47
CA LEU A 209 -7.38 1.66 5.44
C LEU A 209 -8.68 2.39 5.05
N SER A 210 -8.97 2.50 3.76
CA SER A 210 -10.22 3.07 3.25
C SER A 210 -10.95 2.05 2.39
N LEU A 211 -12.13 1.63 2.81
CA LEU A 211 -13.00 0.73 2.06
C LEU A 211 -14.11 1.55 1.38
N ILE A 212 -14.18 1.48 0.06
CA ILE A 212 -15.22 2.11 -0.75
C ILE A 212 -15.99 1.00 -1.47
N HIS A 213 -17.28 0.93 -1.22
CA HIS A 213 -18.20 0.08 -1.97
C HIS A 213 -18.51 0.76 -3.30
N ILE A 214 -18.07 0.20 -4.41
CA ILE A 214 -18.34 0.75 -5.76
C ILE A 214 -19.77 0.48 -6.19
N SER A 215 -20.40 -0.54 -5.61
CA SER A 215 -21.85 -0.81 -5.78
C SER A 215 -22.48 -1.11 -4.43
N GLU A 216 -23.58 -0.45 -4.09
CA GLU A 216 -24.30 -0.77 -2.86
C GLU A 216 -24.90 -2.19 -2.91
N PRO A 217 -24.87 -2.95 -1.79
CA PRO A 217 -25.55 -4.22 -1.72
C PRO A 217 -27.06 -3.98 -1.91
N THR A 218 -27.64 -4.58 -2.92
CA THR A 218 -29.10 -4.68 -3.07
C THR A 218 -29.65 -5.39 -1.83
N ARG A 219 -30.43 -4.69 -1.03
CA ARG A 219 -31.18 -5.26 0.11
C ARG A 219 -32.27 -6.21 -0.39
#